data_a82c3e8f7be566b1550949ec29375088
#
_entry.id   a82c3e8f7be566b1550949ec29375088
#
_cell.length_a   1.000
_cell.length_b   1.000
_cell.length_c   1.000
_cell.angle_alpha   90.00
_cell.angle_beta   90.00
_cell.angle_gamma   90.00
#
_symmetry.space_group_name_H-M   'P 1'
#
loop_
_entity.id
_entity.type
_entity.pdbx_description
1 polymer ?
#
loop_
_entity_poly.entity_id
_entity_poly.type
_entity_poly.pdbx_seq_one_letter_code
_entity_poly.pdbx_strand_id
1 'polypeptide(L)'
;MARPRLIAPSRTLLFVESHPSSPHLAVPSTFPAPSRLAPSGVRSGVAGGLNPENRIAYQGEPGANSDAACREMFPELEPLPCPTFEDAFDAVETGLADLAMIPVDNSIAGRVADIHRLLPESGLHIVGEHFLPIHFQLMALPGTRLEDIRAVRSHIHALGQCRQILREHDWAPAIADDTAGAAREVAELADPTVAAFSPRLAAELYGLQILLEDVEDEHDNTTRFLVLAREPRDFSLHAGPMISTFVFRVRNVPAALYKAMGGFATNGVNMTKLESYQLGGTFFATQFYADVEGHPKDTALALALEELAFFSVHLKMLGTYPASPYRAQIAEPAENRQLRPTHQGNEV
;
A
#
# COMPACT_ATOMS: atom_id res chain seq x y z
N MET A 1 -35.73 62.05 -5.34
CA MET A 1 -34.45 61.43 -5.17
C MET A 1 -34.27 61.12 -3.71
N ALA A 2 -34.63 59.94 -3.28
CA ALA A 2 -34.67 59.49 -1.88
C ALA A 2 -33.66 58.40 -1.62
N ARG A 3 -32.80 58.59 -0.60
CA ARG A 3 -31.87 57.59 -0.08
C ARG A 3 -32.63 56.62 0.85
N PRO A 4 -32.41 55.33 0.80
CA PRO A 4 -32.96 54.41 1.81
C PRO A 4 -32.09 54.38 3.07
N ARG A 5 -32.78 54.29 4.20
CA ARG A 5 -32.28 54.24 5.58
C ARG A 5 -31.76 52.85 5.90
N LEU A 6 -30.60 52.78 6.56
CA LEU A 6 -30.07 51.62 7.26
C LEU A 6 -30.93 51.29 8.51
N ILE A 7 -31.32 50.03 8.63
CA ILE A 7 -31.96 49.47 9.83
C ILE A 7 -30.89 48.58 10.50
N ALA A 8 -30.54 48.89 11.74
CA ALA A 8 -29.69 48.09 12.58
C ALA A 8 -30.49 46.97 13.25
N PRO A 9 -29.92 45.75 13.43
CA PRO A 9 -30.59 44.68 14.16
C PRO A 9 -30.34 44.79 15.67
N SER A 10 -31.43 44.66 16.43
CA SER A 10 -31.52 44.66 17.88
C SER A 10 -30.78 43.43 18.48
N ARG A 11 -30.01 43.69 19.53
CA ARG A 11 -29.46 42.67 20.43
C ARG A 11 -30.56 42.17 21.38
N THR A 12 -30.85 40.88 21.34
CA THR A 12 -31.61 40.20 22.40
C THR A 12 -30.62 39.36 23.21
N LEU A 13 -30.39 39.79 24.45
CA LEU A 13 -29.69 39.04 25.49
C LEU A 13 -30.69 38.01 26.07
N LEU A 14 -30.40 36.75 25.92
CA LEU A 14 -31.03 35.68 26.67
C LEU A 14 -30.11 35.26 27.83
N PHE A 15 -30.61 35.58 29.03
CA PHE A 15 -30.14 35.02 30.30
C PHE A 15 -30.46 33.52 30.33
N VAL A 16 -29.49 32.69 30.57
CA VAL A 16 -29.69 31.28 30.95
C VAL A 16 -29.43 31.15 32.44
N GLU A 17 -30.47 30.83 33.16
CA GLU A 17 -30.44 30.51 34.59
C GLU A 17 -29.73 29.17 34.85
N SER A 18 -28.90 29.20 35.86
CA SER A 18 -28.23 28.05 36.45
C SER A 18 -29.23 27.19 37.26
N HIS A 19 -29.34 25.91 36.90
CA HIS A 19 -30.03 24.93 37.74
C HIS A 19 -29.02 23.96 38.41
N PRO A 20 -29.31 23.49 39.60
CA PRO A 20 -28.37 22.85 40.52
C PRO A 20 -28.16 21.38 40.19
N SER A 21 -26.96 20.94 40.56
CA SER A 21 -26.42 19.58 40.56
C SER A 21 -27.37 18.51 41.12
N SER A 22 -27.61 17.46 40.32
CA SER A 22 -28.17 16.17 40.78
C SER A 22 -27.05 15.15 41.02
N PRO A 23 -27.25 14.21 41.95
CA PRO A 23 -26.18 13.42 42.56
C PRO A 23 -25.70 12.28 41.64
N HIS A 24 -24.40 12.07 41.67
CA HIS A 24 -23.72 10.92 41.06
C HIS A 24 -24.26 9.60 41.63
N LEU A 25 -24.96 8.82 40.78
CA LEU A 25 -25.16 7.40 40.98
C LEU A 25 -23.88 6.65 40.51
N ALA A 26 -23.14 6.13 41.46
CA ALA A 26 -22.00 5.25 41.19
C ALA A 26 -22.53 3.93 40.59
N VAL A 27 -22.13 3.64 39.34
CA VAL A 27 -22.31 2.33 38.72
C VAL A 27 -21.11 1.47 39.13
N PRO A 28 -21.28 0.28 39.74
CA PRO A 28 -20.14 -0.57 40.06
C PRO A 28 -19.53 -1.17 38.80
N SER A 29 -18.25 -0.87 38.54
CA SER A 29 -17.44 -1.50 37.54
C SER A 29 -17.01 -2.89 38.01
N THR A 30 -17.72 -3.93 37.58
CA THR A 30 -17.24 -5.30 37.64
C THR A 30 -17.52 -5.98 36.31
N PHE A 31 -16.65 -5.72 35.33
CA PHE A 31 -16.46 -6.67 34.24
C PHE A 31 -15.24 -7.51 34.58
N PRO A 32 -15.33 -8.84 34.61
CA PRO A 32 -14.18 -9.70 34.76
C PRO A 32 -13.33 -9.57 33.49
N ALA A 33 -12.01 -9.42 33.68
CA ALA A 33 -11.05 -9.49 32.62
C ALA A 33 -11.21 -10.77 31.81
N PRO A 34 -11.09 -10.73 30.46
CA PRO A 34 -11.11 -11.94 29.67
C PRO A 34 -9.94 -12.83 30.08
N SER A 35 -10.24 -13.98 30.63
CA SER A 35 -9.29 -15.05 30.89
C SER A 35 -8.61 -15.42 29.58
N ARG A 36 -7.28 -15.32 29.58
CA ARG A 36 -6.44 -15.88 28.51
C ARG A 36 -6.70 -17.39 28.46
N LEU A 37 -7.53 -17.83 27.53
CA LEU A 37 -7.60 -19.22 27.14
C LEU A 37 -6.28 -19.54 26.41
N ALA A 38 -5.43 -20.31 27.07
CA ALA A 38 -4.30 -20.95 26.42
C ALA A 38 -4.85 -21.84 25.28
N PRO A 39 -4.27 -21.81 24.07
CA PRO A 39 -4.69 -22.71 23.01
C PRO A 39 -4.34 -24.14 23.41
N SER A 40 -5.39 -24.93 23.68
CA SER A 40 -5.28 -26.35 23.89
C SER A 40 -4.90 -27.03 22.59
N GLY A 41 -3.67 -27.62 22.56
CA GLY A 41 -3.32 -28.81 21.85
C GLY A 41 -3.74 -28.93 20.39
N VAL A 42 -2.97 -28.35 19.45
CA VAL A 42 -2.84 -28.92 18.12
C VAL A 42 -1.71 -29.94 18.17
N ARG A 43 -2.06 -31.17 17.87
CA ARG A 43 -1.17 -32.34 17.87
C ARG A 43 -0.02 -32.11 16.86
N SER A 44 1.19 -32.30 17.36
CA SER A 44 2.42 -32.48 16.59
C SER A 44 2.25 -33.59 15.53
N GLY A 45 2.30 -33.16 14.28
CA GLY A 45 2.42 -34.05 13.15
C GLY A 45 3.18 -33.31 12.04
N VAL A 46 4.39 -33.81 11.75
CA VAL A 46 5.35 -33.38 10.74
C VAL A 46 6.16 -32.13 11.15
N ALA A 47 7.09 -32.33 12.07
CA ALA A 47 8.25 -31.46 12.24
C ALA A 47 9.31 -31.83 11.19
N GLY A 48 9.13 -31.38 9.96
CA GLY A 48 10.28 -31.02 9.11
C GLY A 48 10.75 -29.67 9.66
N GLY A 49 11.95 -29.62 10.24
CA GLY A 49 12.49 -28.38 10.83
C GLY A 49 12.65 -27.31 9.76
N LEU A 50 11.64 -26.46 9.63
CA LEU A 50 11.70 -25.24 8.85
C LEU A 50 12.62 -24.27 9.61
N ASN A 51 13.74 -23.91 8.99
CA ASN A 51 14.63 -22.92 9.53
C ASN A 51 13.89 -21.57 9.49
N PRO A 52 13.61 -20.89 10.61
CA PRO A 52 12.91 -19.61 10.60
C PRO A 52 13.63 -18.53 9.78
N GLU A 53 14.93 -18.73 9.51
CA GLU A 53 15.82 -17.83 8.79
C GLU A 53 15.72 -17.91 7.26
N ASN A 54 14.60 -18.35 6.68
CA ASN A 54 14.49 -18.46 5.21
C ASN A 54 13.08 -18.19 4.70
N ARG A 55 12.39 -17.21 5.30
CA ARG A 55 11.02 -16.87 4.95
C ARG A 55 10.84 -15.42 4.58
N ILE A 56 9.87 -15.17 3.69
CA ILE A 56 9.39 -13.86 3.34
C ILE A 56 7.89 -13.74 3.62
N ALA A 57 7.51 -12.88 4.57
CA ALA A 57 6.11 -12.66 4.95
C ALA A 57 5.41 -11.76 3.93
N TYR A 58 4.13 -12.02 3.71
CA TYR A 58 3.28 -11.18 2.87
C TYR A 58 1.82 -11.23 3.37
N GLN A 59 1.04 -10.19 3.09
CA GLN A 59 -0.38 -10.20 3.40
C GLN A 59 -1.16 -10.84 2.26
N GLY A 60 -2.08 -11.76 2.59
CA GLY A 60 -3.00 -12.43 1.67
C GLY A 60 -2.91 -13.94 1.69
N GLU A 61 -3.70 -14.56 0.80
CA GLU A 61 -3.77 -16.01 0.62
C GLU A 61 -2.65 -16.51 -0.32
N PRO A 62 -2.25 -17.81 -0.22
CA PRO A 62 -1.38 -18.41 -1.21
C PRO A 62 -1.93 -18.27 -2.64
N GLY A 63 -1.07 -17.88 -3.58
CA GLY A 63 -1.48 -17.61 -4.96
C GLY A 63 -1.88 -16.17 -5.25
N ALA A 64 -1.92 -15.28 -4.25
CA ALA A 64 -2.14 -13.85 -4.45
C ALA A 64 -0.94 -13.17 -5.14
N ASN A 65 -1.15 -11.94 -5.63
CA ASN A 65 -0.08 -11.15 -6.24
C ASN A 65 1.12 -10.93 -5.32
N SER A 66 0.89 -10.81 -4.00
CA SER A 66 1.99 -10.70 -3.03
C SER A 66 2.82 -11.98 -2.93
N ASP A 67 2.19 -13.17 -3.01
CA ASP A 67 2.90 -14.46 -3.09
C ASP A 67 3.71 -14.56 -4.40
N ALA A 68 3.12 -14.16 -5.52
CA ALA A 68 3.81 -14.13 -6.81
C ALA A 68 5.04 -13.20 -6.76
N ALA A 69 4.92 -12.01 -6.18
CA ALA A 69 6.02 -11.08 -5.99
C ALA A 69 7.15 -11.66 -5.12
N CYS A 70 6.80 -12.41 -4.05
CA CYS A 70 7.78 -13.11 -3.23
C CYS A 70 8.59 -14.12 -4.04
N ARG A 71 7.90 -14.99 -4.79
CA ARG A 71 8.53 -16.06 -5.58
C ARG A 71 9.36 -15.54 -6.74
N GLU A 72 8.94 -14.43 -7.36
CA GLU A 72 9.65 -13.81 -8.48
C GLU A 72 10.96 -13.18 -8.00
N MET A 73 10.92 -12.42 -6.90
CA MET A 73 12.09 -11.68 -6.42
C MET A 73 13.02 -12.52 -5.54
N PHE A 74 12.47 -13.48 -4.79
CA PHE A 74 13.21 -14.32 -3.83
C PHE A 74 12.78 -15.78 -3.95
N PRO A 75 13.13 -16.45 -5.06
CA PRO A 75 12.72 -17.84 -5.30
C PRO A 75 13.31 -18.83 -4.27
N GLU A 76 14.34 -18.41 -3.54
CA GLU A 76 15.00 -19.21 -2.49
C GLU A 76 14.31 -19.10 -1.12
N LEU A 77 13.43 -18.10 -0.92
CA LEU A 77 12.71 -17.93 0.35
C LEU A 77 11.34 -18.60 0.31
N GLU A 78 10.92 -19.15 1.45
CA GLU A 78 9.58 -19.69 1.61
C GLU A 78 8.58 -18.56 1.85
N PRO A 79 7.57 -18.35 0.99
CA PRO A 79 6.52 -17.37 1.23
C PRO A 79 5.69 -17.73 2.46
N LEU A 80 5.53 -16.78 3.39
CA LEU A 80 4.73 -16.91 4.61
C LEU A 80 3.47 -16.04 4.50
N PRO A 81 2.29 -16.63 4.21
CA PRO A 81 1.05 -15.88 4.15
C PRO A 81 0.61 -15.39 5.53
N CYS A 82 0.22 -14.13 5.62
CA CYS A 82 -0.27 -13.48 6.83
C CYS A 82 -1.67 -12.93 6.58
N PRO A 83 -2.61 -13.04 7.54
CA PRO A 83 -3.98 -12.55 7.38
C PRO A 83 -4.05 -11.04 7.19
N THR A 84 -3.22 -10.28 7.91
CA THR A 84 -3.20 -8.83 7.90
C THR A 84 -1.80 -8.27 7.59
N PHE A 85 -1.73 -6.98 7.28
CA PHE A 85 -0.44 -6.30 7.15
C PHE A 85 0.31 -6.26 8.49
N GLU A 86 -0.41 -6.03 9.59
CA GLU A 86 0.13 -6.06 10.94
C GLU A 86 0.83 -7.40 11.22
N ASP A 87 0.19 -8.53 10.89
CA ASP A 87 0.78 -9.86 11.07
C ASP A 87 2.05 -10.05 10.22
N ALA A 88 2.09 -9.49 9.00
CA ALA A 88 3.27 -9.57 8.15
C ALA A 88 4.44 -8.73 8.70
N PHE A 89 4.16 -7.55 9.27
CA PHE A 89 5.15 -6.73 9.97
C PHE A 89 5.67 -7.45 11.23
N ASP A 90 4.76 -7.95 12.06
CA ASP A 90 5.08 -8.69 13.28
C ASP A 90 5.90 -9.95 13.00
N ALA A 91 5.65 -10.65 11.89
CA ALA A 91 6.42 -11.82 11.50
C ALA A 91 7.90 -11.49 11.29
N VAL A 92 8.21 -10.31 10.72
CA VAL A 92 9.59 -9.86 10.56
C VAL A 92 10.16 -9.34 11.88
N GLU A 93 9.42 -8.54 12.63
CA GLU A 93 9.87 -7.97 13.90
C GLU A 93 10.21 -9.07 14.93
N THR A 94 9.40 -10.12 14.99
CA THR A 94 9.60 -11.26 15.91
C THR A 94 10.60 -12.31 15.41
N GLY A 95 11.06 -12.19 14.15
CA GLY A 95 12.01 -13.14 13.55
C GLY A 95 11.38 -14.43 13.03
N LEU A 96 10.07 -14.47 12.83
CA LEU A 96 9.36 -15.57 12.18
C LEU A 96 9.63 -15.58 10.65
N ALA A 97 9.93 -14.42 10.08
CA ALA A 97 10.40 -14.22 8.72
C ALA A 97 11.61 -13.28 8.69
N ASP A 98 12.45 -13.41 7.67
CA ASP A 98 13.60 -12.51 7.47
C ASP A 98 13.21 -11.22 6.80
N LEU A 99 12.28 -11.31 5.85
CA LEU A 99 11.80 -10.21 5.03
C LEU A 99 10.28 -10.16 5.02
N ALA A 100 9.74 -9.00 4.64
CA ALA A 100 8.35 -8.90 4.22
C ALA A 100 8.25 -8.24 2.83
N MET A 101 7.32 -8.74 2.00
CA MET A 101 6.93 -8.20 0.70
C MET A 101 5.60 -7.48 0.85
N ILE A 102 5.62 -6.15 0.83
CA ILE A 102 4.47 -5.32 1.20
C ILE A 102 4.06 -4.43 0.02
N PRO A 103 2.83 -4.55 -0.52
CA PRO A 103 2.35 -3.67 -1.57
C PRO A 103 2.17 -2.24 -1.03
N VAL A 104 2.67 -1.24 -1.75
CA VAL A 104 2.59 0.17 -1.31
C VAL A 104 1.79 1.04 -2.26
N ASP A 105 1.88 0.77 -3.55
CA ASP A 105 1.19 1.50 -4.61
C ASP A 105 0.71 0.56 -5.72
N ASN A 106 -0.43 0.90 -6.30
CA ASN A 106 -0.89 0.31 -7.55
C ASN A 106 -1.18 1.42 -8.56
N SER A 107 -0.78 1.24 -9.81
CA SER A 107 -0.88 2.28 -10.85
C SER A 107 -2.33 2.70 -11.16
N ILE A 108 -3.31 1.83 -10.94
CA ILE A 108 -4.74 2.07 -11.17
C ILE A 108 -5.48 2.37 -9.87
N ALA A 109 -5.30 1.54 -8.84
CA ALA A 109 -6.02 1.65 -7.57
C ALA A 109 -5.42 2.71 -6.61
N GLY A 110 -4.21 3.18 -6.88
CA GLY A 110 -3.50 4.14 -6.05
C GLY A 110 -2.81 3.53 -4.85
N ARG A 111 -2.68 4.29 -3.77
CA ARG A 111 -1.92 3.90 -2.57
C ARG A 111 -2.61 2.85 -1.72
N VAL A 112 -1.83 2.00 -1.05
CA VAL A 112 -2.28 1.13 0.03
C VAL A 112 -2.20 1.91 1.35
N ALA A 113 -3.34 2.42 1.83
CA ALA A 113 -3.39 3.42 2.90
C ALA A 113 -2.80 2.93 4.24
N ASP A 114 -3.04 1.66 4.61
CA ASP A 114 -2.60 1.09 5.88
C ASP A 114 -1.08 1.06 6.03
N ILE A 115 -0.35 0.81 4.94
CA ILE A 115 1.11 0.73 4.96
C ILE A 115 1.75 2.05 5.34
N HIS A 116 1.16 3.16 4.92
CA HIS A 116 1.67 4.48 5.23
C HIS A 116 1.49 4.87 6.70
N ARG A 117 0.63 4.18 7.43
CA ARG A 117 0.51 4.26 8.89
C ARG A 117 1.50 3.30 9.58
N LEU A 118 1.51 2.04 9.16
CA LEU A 118 2.29 0.99 9.80
C LEU A 118 3.79 1.18 9.64
N LEU A 119 4.26 1.47 8.42
CA LEU A 119 5.68 1.53 8.11
C LEU A 119 6.46 2.59 8.92
N PRO A 120 5.98 3.84 9.09
CA PRO A 120 6.67 4.83 9.94
C PRO A 120 6.70 4.47 11.43
N GLU A 121 5.72 3.69 11.90
CA GLU A 121 5.58 3.27 13.30
C GLU A 121 6.34 1.99 13.62
N SER A 122 6.58 1.14 12.61
CA SER A 122 7.36 -0.08 12.75
C SER A 122 8.85 0.17 12.99
N GLY A 123 9.53 -0.84 13.52
CA GLY A 123 10.99 -0.90 13.63
C GLY A 123 11.68 -1.34 12.34
N LEU A 124 10.92 -1.61 11.25
CA LEU A 124 11.46 -2.19 10.03
C LEU A 124 12.06 -1.14 9.09
N HIS A 125 12.95 -1.61 8.22
CA HIS A 125 13.65 -0.81 7.22
C HIS A 125 13.33 -1.29 5.82
N ILE A 126 13.14 -0.36 4.89
CA ILE A 126 13.01 -0.69 3.46
C ILE A 126 14.41 -1.05 2.92
N VAL A 127 14.54 -2.24 2.37
CA VAL A 127 15.80 -2.76 1.82
C VAL A 127 15.73 -3.06 0.32
N GLY A 128 14.57 -2.86 -0.30
CA GLY A 128 14.36 -3.07 -1.73
C GLY A 128 12.96 -2.70 -2.18
N GLU A 129 12.75 -2.74 -3.49
CA GLU A 129 11.45 -2.60 -4.11
C GLU A 129 11.29 -3.57 -5.27
N HIS A 130 10.05 -3.94 -5.56
CA HIS A 130 9.68 -4.78 -6.68
C HIS A 130 8.43 -4.22 -7.37
N PHE A 131 8.37 -4.33 -8.69
CA PHE A 131 7.21 -3.94 -9.49
C PHE A 131 6.68 -5.18 -10.19
N LEU A 132 5.43 -5.52 -9.91
CA LEU A 132 4.75 -6.68 -10.48
C LEU A 132 3.62 -6.20 -11.39
N PRO A 133 3.65 -6.51 -12.71
CA PRO A 133 2.48 -6.39 -13.57
C PRO A 133 1.34 -7.27 -13.04
N ILE A 134 0.13 -6.72 -13.00
CA ILE A 134 -1.04 -7.42 -12.46
C ILE A 134 -1.91 -7.89 -13.60
N HIS A 135 -2.01 -9.19 -13.74
CA HIS A 135 -2.83 -9.86 -14.72
C HIS A 135 -3.86 -10.77 -14.05
N PHE A 136 -5.07 -10.77 -14.56
CA PHE A 136 -6.13 -11.65 -14.10
C PHE A 136 -6.43 -12.72 -15.14
N GLN A 137 -6.48 -13.97 -14.66
CA GLN A 137 -6.85 -15.12 -15.47
C GLN A 137 -8.28 -15.52 -15.11
N LEU A 138 -9.11 -15.83 -16.09
CA LEU A 138 -10.35 -16.53 -15.84
C LEU A 138 -10.05 -18.02 -15.66
N MET A 139 -10.34 -18.55 -14.49
CA MET A 139 -10.05 -19.94 -14.14
C MET A 139 -11.26 -20.64 -13.56
N ALA A 140 -11.37 -21.94 -13.82
CA ALA A 140 -12.47 -22.78 -13.36
C ALA A 140 -11.98 -24.21 -13.10
N LEU A 141 -12.88 -25.10 -12.69
CA LEU A 141 -12.59 -26.51 -12.51
C LEU A 141 -12.11 -27.16 -13.82
N PRO A 142 -11.18 -28.13 -13.76
CA PRO A 142 -10.75 -28.86 -14.93
C PRO A 142 -11.91 -29.49 -15.71
N GLY A 143 -11.91 -29.28 -17.02
CA GLY A 143 -12.98 -29.78 -17.90
C GLY A 143 -14.21 -28.88 -18.05
N THR A 144 -14.26 -27.77 -17.30
CA THR A 144 -15.28 -26.72 -17.49
C THR A 144 -15.06 -26.00 -18.82
N ARG A 145 -16.14 -25.74 -19.56
CA ARG A 145 -16.12 -24.97 -20.81
C ARG A 145 -16.58 -23.54 -20.54
N LEU A 146 -16.13 -22.61 -21.35
CA LEU A 146 -16.45 -21.19 -21.21
C LEU A 146 -17.97 -20.91 -21.20
N GLU A 147 -18.72 -21.67 -22.04
CA GLU A 147 -20.18 -21.57 -22.15
C GLU A 147 -20.96 -22.07 -20.93
N ASP A 148 -20.32 -22.85 -20.07
CA ASP A 148 -20.94 -23.36 -18.85
C ASP A 148 -20.92 -22.33 -17.71
N ILE A 149 -20.03 -21.33 -17.77
CA ILE A 149 -19.87 -20.30 -16.72
C ILE A 149 -21.12 -19.42 -16.64
N ARG A 150 -21.55 -19.15 -15.40
CA ARG A 150 -22.67 -18.26 -15.06
C ARG A 150 -22.28 -17.16 -14.08
N ALA A 151 -21.28 -17.43 -13.23
CA ALA A 151 -20.81 -16.47 -12.25
C ALA A 151 -19.28 -16.48 -12.15
N VAL A 152 -18.71 -15.31 -11.86
CA VAL A 152 -17.28 -15.15 -11.65
C VAL A 152 -17.03 -14.51 -10.29
N ARG A 153 -16.23 -15.18 -9.45
CA ARG A 153 -15.83 -14.72 -8.12
C ARG A 153 -14.50 -14.01 -8.18
N SER A 154 -14.37 -12.92 -7.47
CA SER A 154 -13.08 -12.27 -7.20
C SER A 154 -13.23 -11.15 -6.17
N HIS A 155 -12.10 -10.54 -5.80
CA HIS A 155 -12.11 -9.29 -5.04
C HIS A 155 -12.78 -8.17 -5.84
N ILE A 156 -13.45 -7.24 -5.14
CA ILE A 156 -14.23 -6.15 -5.76
C ILE A 156 -13.41 -5.32 -6.75
N HIS A 157 -12.12 -5.08 -6.47
CA HIS A 157 -11.24 -4.33 -7.38
C HIS A 157 -10.94 -5.11 -8.66
N ALA A 158 -10.70 -6.41 -8.59
CA ALA A 158 -10.48 -7.25 -9.77
C ALA A 158 -11.74 -7.36 -10.64
N LEU A 159 -12.92 -7.56 -10.03
CA LEU A 159 -14.20 -7.50 -10.73
C LEU A 159 -14.42 -6.15 -11.41
N GLY A 160 -13.96 -5.08 -10.75
CA GLY A 160 -14.00 -3.71 -11.29
C GLY A 160 -13.06 -3.47 -12.46
N GLN A 161 -12.00 -4.24 -12.60
CA GLN A 161 -11.00 -4.17 -13.67
C GLN A 161 -11.27 -5.14 -14.83
N CYS A 162 -12.27 -6.03 -14.72
CA CYS A 162 -12.65 -7.01 -15.73
C CYS A 162 -14.13 -6.86 -16.14
N ARG A 163 -14.62 -5.60 -16.22
CA ARG A 163 -16.04 -5.32 -16.48
C ARG A 163 -16.48 -5.64 -17.88
N GLN A 164 -15.59 -5.47 -18.86
CA GLN A 164 -15.93 -5.71 -20.27
C GLN A 164 -16.27 -7.17 -20.48
N ILE A 165 -15.40 -8.09 -20.09
CA ILE A 165 -15.61 -9.52 -20.26
C ILE A 165 -16.82 -10.04 -19.47
N LEU A 166 -17.09 -9.51 -18.25
CA LEU A 166 -18.28 -9.85 -17.49
C LEU A 166 -19.57 -9.51 -18.25
N ARG A 167 -19.60 -8.34 -18.93
CA ARG A 167 -20.75 -7.91 -19.73
C ARG A 167 -20.89 -8.67 -21.04
N GLU A 168 -19.78 -8.95 -21.72
CA GLU A 168 -19.77 -9.67 -23.00
C GLU A 168 -20.36 -11.08 -22.88
N HIS A 169 -20.12 -11.73 -21.74
CA HIS A 169 -20.59 -13.08 -21.48
C HIS A 169 -21.82 -13.16 -20.57
N ASP A 170 -22.35 -12.02 -20.11
CA ASP A 170 -23.48 -11.93 -19.17
C ASP A 170 -23.25 -12.72 -17.87
N TRP A 171 -22.00 -12.72 -17.37
CA TRP A 171 -21.64 -13.41 -16.13
C TRP A 171 -21.98 -12.57 -14.90
N ALA A 172 -22.55 -13.22 -13.88
CA ALA A 172 -22.84 -12.58 -12.61
C ALA A 172 -21.56 -12.39 -11.77
N PRO A 173 -21.18 -11.15 -11.39
CA PRO A 173 -20.05 -10.95 -10.49
C PRO A 173 -20.41 -11.38 -9.07
N ALA A 174 -19.52 -12.16 -8.41
CA ALA A 174 -19.64 -12.57 -7.02
C ALA A 174 -18.42 -12.11 -6.24
N ILE A 175 -18.64 -11.31 -5.18
CA ILE A 175 -17.56 -10.73 -4.37
C ILE A 175 -16.97 -11.79 -3.46
N ALA A 176 -15.64 -11.86 -3.40
CA ALA A 176 -14.84 -12.59 -2.44
C ALA A 176 -13.89 -11.63 -1.70
N ASP A 177 -13.32 -12.08 -0.59
CA ASP A 177 -12.46 -11.26 0.26
C ASP A 177 -11.13 -10.90 -0.42
N ASP A 178 -10.58 -11.84 -1.23
CA ASP A 178 -9.40 -11.63 -2.06
C ASP A 178 -9.45 -12.45 -3.36
N THR A 179 -8.49 -12.20 -4.27
CA THR A 179 -8.46 -12.83 -5.59
C THR A 179 -8.06 -14.31 -5.52
N ALA A 180 -7.07 -14.66 -4.71
CA ALA A 180 -6.58 -16.03 -4.59
C ALA A 180 -7.53 -16.89 -3.76
N GLY A 181 -8.13 -16.32 -2.69
CA GLY A 181 -9.21 -16.94 -1.93
C GLY A 181 -10.43 -17.26 -2.80
N ALA A 182 -10.75 -16.39 -3.76
CA ALA A 182 -11.81 -16.69 -4.75
C ALA A 182 -11.50 -17.95 -5.58
N ALA A 183 -10.24 -18.12 -6.00
CA ALA A 183 -9.82 -19.34 -6.72
C ALA A 183 -9.90 -20.58 -5.84
N ARG A 184 -9.43 -20.49 -4.57
CA ARG A 184 -9.59 -21.57 -3.59
C ARG A 184 -11.05 -21.95 -3.39
N GLU A 185 -11.93 -20.96 -3.20
CA GLU A 185 -13.37 -21.19 -3.03
C GLU A 185 -14.00 -21.88 -4.26
N VAL A 186 -13.60 -21.52 -5.49
CA VAL A 186 -14.07 -22.18 -6.70
C VAL A 186 -13.64 -23.66 -6.73
N ALA A 187 -12.40 -23.95 -6.34
CA ALA A 187 -11.93 -25.32 -6.22
C ALA A 187 -12.71 -26.12 -5.16
N GLU A 188 -13.03 -25.53 -4.02
CA GLU A 188 -13.78 -26.15 -2.92
C GLU A 188 -15.26 -26.33 -3.24
N LEU A 189 -15.90 -25.36 -3.92
CA LEU A 189 -17.32 -25.41 -4.32
C LEU A 189 -17.60 -26.54 -5.28
N ALA A 190 -16.64 -26.91 -6.11
CA ALA A 190 -16.76 -27.94 -7.12
C ALA A 190 -17.96 -27.73 -8.08
N ASP A 191 -18.38 -26.49 -8.31
CA ASP A 191 -19.48 -26.12 -9.22
C ASP A 191 -18.90 -25.67 -10.58
N PRO A 192 -19.15 -26.41 -11.68
CA PRO A 192 -18.61 -26.07 -12.98
C PRO A 192 -19.20 -24.78 -13.59
N THR A 193 -20.24 -24.20 -12.99
CA THR A 193 -20.84 -22.95 -13.47
C THR A 193 -20.20 -21.71 -12.85
N VAL A 194 -19.25 -21.89 -11.91
CA VAL A 194 -18.58 -20.81 -11.20
C VAL A 194 -17.09 -20.78 -11.57
N ALA A 195 -16.61 -19.59 -11.96
CA ALA A 195 -15.21 -19.33 -12.26
C ALA A 195 -14.64 -18.27 -11.29
N ALA A 196 -13.33 -18.05 -11.32
CA ALA A 196 -12.68 -16.97 -10.60
C ALA A 196 -11.82 -16.10 -11.54
N PHE A 197 -11.69 -14.80 -11.22
CA PHE A 197 -10.59 -13.98 -11.69
C PHE A 197 -9.50 -13.97 -10.62
N SER A 198 -8.33 -14.48 -10.98
CA SER A 198 -7.22 -14.61 -10.04
C SER A 198 -5.87 -14.58 -10.77
N PRO A 199 -4.74 -14.32 -10.07
CA PRO A 199 -3.42 -14.48 -10.66
C PRO A 199 -3.16 -15.92 -11.11
N ARG A 200 -2.34 -16.12 -12.13
CA ARG A 200 -1.95 -17.44 -12.68
C ARG A 200 -1.49 -18.42 -11.60
N LEU A 201 -0.72 -17.96 -10.63
CA LEU A 201 -0.21 -18.77 -9.53
C LEU A 201 -1.33 -19.48 -8.74
N ALA A 202 -2.50 -18.83 -8.58
CA ALA A 202 -3.63 -19.45 -7.89
C ALA A 202 -4.19 -20.67 -8.66
N ALA A 203 -4.21 -20.61 -9.99
CA ALA A 203 -4.63 -21.77 -10.80
C ALA A 203 -3.71 -22.97 -10.56
N GLU A 204 -2.40 -22.75 -10.52
CA GLU A 204 -1.40 -23.80 -10.27
C GLU A 204 -1.54 -24.40 -8.86
N LEU A 205 -1.74 -23.56 -7.84
CA LEU A 205 -1.83 -24.01 -6.45
C LEU A 205 -3.15 -24.74 -6.15
N TYR A 206 -4.25 -24.30 -6.73
CA TYR A 206 -5.58 -24.87 -6.44
C TYR A 206 -6.06 -25.87 -7.49
N GLY A 207 -5.23 -26.18 -8.50
CA GLY A 207 -5.54 -27.17 -9.54
C GLY A 207 -6.69 -26.76 -10.46
N LEU A 208 -6.82 -25.46 -10.73
CA LEU A 208 -7.80 -24.90 -11.65
C LEU A 208 -7.24 -24.81 -13.07
N GLN A 209 -8.14 -24.89 -14.04
CA GLN A 209 -7.84 -24.68 -15.46
C GLN A 209 -8.04 -23.21 -15.82
N ILE A 210 -7.05 -22.58 -16.44
CA ILE A 210 -7.19 -21.26 -17.04
C ILE A 210 -7.99 -21.39 -18.33
N LEU A 211 -9.11 -20.68 -18.42
CA LEU A 211 -9.97 -20.64 -19.59
C LEU A 211 -9.64 -19.45 -20.50
N LEU A 212 -9.32 -18.30 -19.92
CA LEU A 212 -8.90 -17.10 -20.63
C LEU A 212 -7.76 -16.44 -19.87
N GLU A 213 -6.81 -15.87 -20.59
CA GLU A 213 -5.66 -15.17 -20.06
C GLU A 213 -5.83 -13.65 -20.17
N ASP A 214 -5.26 -12.91 -19.20
CA ASP A 214 -5.11 -11.46 -19.22
C ASP A 214 -6.44 -10.73 -19.53
N VAL A 215 -7.46 -11.01 -18.70
CA VAL A 215 -8.84 -10.59 -18.91
C VAL A 215 -9.18 -9.21 -18.34
N GLU A 216 -8.21 -8.49 -17.84
CA GLU A 216 -8.37 -7.12 -17.34
C GLU A 216 -8.66 -6.13 -18.47
N ASP A 217 -9.46 -5.10 -18.17
CA ASP A 217 -9.84 -4.04 -19.12
C ASP A 217 -8.66 -3.11 -19.48
N GLU A 218 -7.67 -2.97 -18.57
CA GLU A 218 -6.49 -2.12 -18.71
C GLU A 218 -5.21 -2.92 -18.42
N HIS A 219 -4.29 -2.97 -19.40
CA HIS A 219 -3.08 -3.81 -19.32
C HIS A 219 -1.90 -3.16 -18.59
N ASP A 220 -1.95 -1.84 -18.31
CA ASP A 220 -0.87 -1.10 -17.64
C ASP A 220 -0.99 -1.12 -16.10
N ASN A 221 -1.63 -2.17 -15.56
CA ASN A 221 -1.79 -2.35 -14.11
C ASN A 221 -0.51 -2.91 -13.49
N THR A 222 0.13 -2.14 -12.64
CA THR A 222 1.35 -2.55 -11.94
C THR A 222 1.26 -2.23 -10.47
N THR A 223 1.63 -3.18 -9.61
CA THR A 223 1.76 -2.97 -8.17
C THR A 223 3.22 -2.83 -7.79
N ARG A 224 3.55 -1.78 -7.06
CA ARG A 224 4.85 -1.61 -6.42
C ARG A 224 4.81 -2.20 -5.02
N PHE A 225 5.79 -3.06 -4.76
CA PHE A 225 6.04 -3.65 -3.45
C PHE A 225 7.32 -3.08 -2.84
N LEU A 226 7.35 -3.01 -1.51
CA LEU A 226 8.57 -2.74 -0.74
C LEU A 226 9.01 -4.01 -0.03
N VAL A 227 10.31 -4.22 0.01
CA VAL A 227 10.94 -5.29 0.79
C VAL A 227 11.39 -4.71 2.11
N LEU A 228 10.88 -5.26 3.20
CA LEU A 228 11.17 -4.81 4.57
C LEU A 228 12.04 -5.83 5.29
N ALA A 229 12.95 -5.33 6.14
CA ALA A 229 13.81 -6.14 7.00
C ALA A 229 13.96 -5.48 8.39
N ARG A 230 14.37 -6.27 9.40
CA ARG A 230 14.67 -5.77 10.76
C ARG A 230 15.86 -4.81 10.76
N GLU A 231 16.89 -5.14 10.00
CA GLU A 231 18.12 -4.37 9.98
C GLU A 231 18.23 -3.59 8.67
N PRO A 232 18.71 -2.33 8.72
CA PRO A 232 18.98 -1.58 7.51
C PRO A 232 20.12 -2.24 6.74
N ARG A 233 20.02 -2.25 5.41
CA ARG A 233 21.14 -2.67 4.56
C ARG A 233 21.96 -1.45 4.14
N ASP A 234 23.28 -1.51 4.30
CA ASP A 234 24.18 -0.47 3.80
C ASP A 234 24.62 -0.83 2.38
N PHE A 235 24.05 -0.13 1.41
CA PHE A 235 24.44 -0.29 0.00
C PHE A 235 25.58 0.64 -0.33
N SER A 236 26.53 0.16 -1.11
CA SER A 236 27.63 0.98 -1.62
C SER A 236 27.10 2.09 -2.53
N LEU A 237 27.71 3.30 -2.46
CA LEU A 237 27.45 4.41 -3.35
C LEU A 237 27.56 4.06 -4.85
N HIS A 238 28.27 2.98 -5.17
CA HIS A 238 28.50 2.52 -6.55
C HIS A 238 27.56 1.38 -6.97
N ALA A 239 26.54 1.07 -6.16
CA ALA A 239 25.60 -0.01 -6.47
C ALA A 239 24.62 0.31 -7.62
N GLY A 240 24.72 1.49 -8.24
CA GLY A 240 23.82 1.98 -9.29
C GLY A 240 22.83 3.02 -8.78
N PRO A 241 21.73 3.27 -9.51
CA PRO A 241 20.68 4.18 -9.07
C PRO A 241 20.07 3.74 -7.75
N MET A 242 19.90 4.66 -6.82
CA MET A 242 19.35 4.43 -5.48
C MET A 242 18.07 5.23 -5.27
N ILE A 243 17.19 4.69 -4.43
CA ILE A 243 16.01 5.39 -3.91
C ILE A 243 16.19 5.53 -2.39
N SER A 244 15.92 6.72 -1.88
CA SER A 244 15.84 7.02 -0.46
C SER A 244 14.42 7.37 -0.08
N THR A 245 13.86 6.62 0.86
CA THR A 245 12.49 6.79 1.36
C THR A 245 12.53 7.28 2.79
N PHE A 246 11.73 8.31 3.09
CA PHE A 246 11.64 8.90 4.42
C PHE A 246 10.27 9.50 4.70
N VAL A 247 9.99 9.71 5.99
CA VAL A 247 8.86 10.51 6.45
C VAL A 247 9.36 11.75 7.17
N PHE A 248 8.64 12.86 7.00
CA PHE A 248 8.94 14.10 7.70
C PHE A 248 7.67 14.82 8.13
N ARG A 249 7.78 15.65 9.15
CA ARG A 249 6.69 16.49 9.67
C ARG A 249 7.10 17.94 9.62
N VAL A 250 6.24 18.79 9.08
CA VAL A 250 6.43 20.24 9.09
C VAL A 250 5.48 20.91 10.07
N ARG A 251 5.82 22.11 10.51
CA ARG A 251 4.91 22.95 11.31
C ARG A 251 3.73 23.37 10.43
N ASN A 252 2.53 23.41 11.00
CA ASN A 252 1.36 23.93 10.28
C ASN A 252 1.39 25.48 10.23
N VAL A 253 2.27 26.03 9.42
CA VAL A 253 2.40 27.47 9.16
C VAL A 253 2.49 27.72 7.66
N PRO A 254 2.14 28.93 7.18
CA PRO A 254 2.19 29.27 5.77
C PRO A 254 3.55 28.96 5.13
N ALA A 255 3.52 28.33 3.96
CA ALA A 255 4.69 27.96 3.16
C ALA A 255 5.66 26.97 3.82
N ALA A 256 5.29 26.26 4.90
CA ALA A 256 6.18 25.33 5.58
C ALA A 256 6.66 24.20 4.67
N LEU A 257 5.73 23.56 3.94
CA LEU A 257 6.08 22.51 2.98
C LEU A 257 6.97 23.03 1.86
N TYR A 258 6.66 24.20 1.27
CA TYR A 258 7.47 24.81 0.24
C TYR A 258 8.92 25.01 0.69
N LYS A 259 9.14 25.53 1.90
CA LYS A 259 10.49 25.73 2.48
C LYS A 259 11.18 24.40 2.72
N ALA A 260 10.46 23.41 3.26
CA ALA A 260 11.01 22.08 3.50
C ALA A 260 11.46 21.37 2.21
N MET A 261 10.78 21.66 1.09
CA MET A 261 11.09 21.07 -0.22
C MET A 261 12.17 21.82 -1.00
N GLY A 262 12.54 23.03 -0.56
CA GLY A 262 13.47 23.91 -1.27
C GLY A 262 14.84 23.27 -1.54
N GLY A 263 15.38 22.57 -0.55
CA GLY A 263 16.68 21.89 -0.65
C GLY A 263 16.78 20.87 -1.78
N PHE A 264 15.70 20.15 -2.07
CA PHE A 264 15.70 19.20 -3.20
C PHE A 264 15.80 19.91 -4.55
N ALA A 265 15.08 21.02 -4.71
CA ALA A 265 15.12 21.79 -5.94
C ALA A 265 16.49 22.46 -6.14
N THR A 266 17.07 23.07 -5.09
CA THR A 266 18.36 23.78 -5.19
C THR A 266 19.55 22.85 -5.39
N ASN A 267 19.46 21.60 -4.89
CA ASN A 267 20.51 20.59 -5.04
C ASN A 267 20.25 19.60 -6.20
N GLY A 268 19.20 19.82 -7.01
CA GLY A 268 18.92 19.01 -8.19
C GLY A 268 18.53 17.57 -7.89
N VAL A 269 17.92 17.30 -6.72
CA VAL A 269 17.45 15.98 -6.30
C VAL A 269 16.03 15.76 -6.81
N ASN A 270 15.82 14.71 -7.59
CA ASN A 270 14.51 14.34 -8.11
C ASN A 270 13.68 13.64 -7.03
N MET A 271 12.44 14.11 -6.85
CA MET A 271 11.46 13.49 -5.97
C MET A 271 10.45 12.71 -6.79
N THR A 272 10.43 11.39 -6.61
CA THR A 272 9.58 10.49 -7.39
C THR A 272 8.23 10.25 -6.73
N LYS A 273 8.10 10.52 -5.42
CA LYS A 273 6.85 10.38 -4.66
C LYS A 273 6.79 11.38 -3.52
N LEU A 274 5.63 11.99 -3.33
CA LEU A 274 5.30 12.81 -2.17
C LEU A 274 3.84 12.62 -1.80
N GLU A 275 3.58 12.12 -0.62
CA GLU A 275 2.24 11.94 -0.10
C GLU A 275 2.07 12.57 1.27
N SER A 276 0.86 13.06 1.57
CA SER A 276 0.54 13.70 2.83
C SER A 276 -0.42 12.87 3.67
N TYR A 277 -0.24 12.91 4.98
CA TYR A 277 -1.04 12.20 5.96
C TYR A 277 -1.51 13.11 7.07
N GLN A 278 -2.72 12.78 7.57
CA GLN A 278 -3.26 13.34 8.79
C GLN A 278 -2.84 12.47 9.98
N LEU A 279 -2.43 13.09 11.07
CA LEU A 279 -2.05 12.39 12.29
C LEU A 279 -3.00 12.71 13.43
N GLY A 280 -3.30 11.70 14.26
CA GLY A 280 -4.02 11.88 15.52
C GLY A 280 -5.43 12.45 15.38
N GLY A 281 -6.15 12.14 14.29
CA GLY A 281 -7.52 12.61 14.08
C GLY A 281 -7.65 14.09 13.73
N THR A 282 -6.54 14.76 13.40
CA THR A 282 -6.55 16.15 12.92
C THR A 282 -6.79 16.19 11.42
N PHE A 283 -7.51 17.21 10.94
CA PHE A 283 -7.75 17.42 9.49
C PHE A 283 -6.59 18.16 8.79
N PHE A 284 -5.43 18.29 9.45
CA PHE A 284 -4.26 18.94 8.87
C PHE A 284 -3.23 17.89 8.48
N ALA A 285 -2.78 17.93 7.22
CA ALA A 285 -1.67 17.14 6.76
C ALA A 285 -0.38 17.67 7.38
N THR A 286 0.19 16.93 8.31
CA THR A 286 1.42 17.34 9.01
C THR A 286 2.57 16.37 8.77
N GLN A 287 2.30 15.15 8.34
CA GLN A 287 3.31 14.15 7.98
C GLN A 287 3.29 13.90 6.48
N PHE A 288 4.48 13.80 5.93
CA PHE A 288 4.70 13.52 4.51
C PHE A 288 5.58 12.29 4.38
N TYR A 289 5.25 11.45 3.42
CA TYR A 289 6.07 10.34 2.96
C TYR A 289 6.68 10.74 1.61
N ALA A 290 7.97 10.54 1.43
CA ALA A 290 8.65 10.90 0.20
C ALA A 290 9.63 9.83 -0.24
N ASP A 291 9.71 9.63 -1.57
CA ASP A 291 10.78 8.91 -2.24
C ASP A 291 11.58 9.89 -3.09
N VAL A 292 12.89 9.83 -2.98
CA VAL A 292 13.83 10.64 -3.78
C VAL A 292 14.88 9.75 -4.42
N GLU A 293 15.37 10.16 -5.59
CA GLU A 293 16.51 9.54 -6.24
C GLU A 293 17.80 9.94 -5.53
N GLY A 294 18.69 8.98 -5.29
CA GLY A 294 19.99 9.22 -4.69
C GLY A 294 20.21 8.49 -3.35
N HIS A 295 21.48 8.53 -2.91
CA HIS A 295 21.91 7.96 -1.65
C HIS A 295 22.21 9.08 -0.64
N PRO A 296 21.85 8.97 0.66
CA PRO A 296 22.08 10.04 1.65
C PRO A 296 23.55 10.45 1.86
N LYS A 297 24.50 9.61 1.40
CA LYS A 297 25.94 9.93 1.41
C LYS A 297 26.37 10.74 0.17
N ASP A 298 25.50 10.90 -0.84
CA ASP A 298 25.77 11.80 -1.99
C ASP A 298 25.62 13.24 -1.55
N THR A 299 26.52 14.10 -1.98
CA THR A 299 26.56 15.51 -1.57
C THR A 299 25.24 16.23 -1.82
N ALA A 300 24.62 16.02 -2.99
CA ALA A 300 23.36 16.67 -3.36
C ALA A 300 22.22 16.28 -2.42
N LEU A 301 22.03 14.97 -2.18
CA LEU A 301 20.98 14.50 -1.28
C LEU A 301 21.28 14.80 0.19
N ALA A 302 22.56 14.73 0.62
CA ALA A 302 22.95 15.10 1.98
C ALA A 302 22.57 16.55 2.31
N LEU A 303 22.89 17.51 1.43
CA LEU A 303 22.53 18.92 1.59
C LEU A 303 21.01 19.13 1.57
N ALA A 304 20.29 18.46 0.67
CA ALA A 304 18.83 18.56 0.61
C ALA A 304 18.16 18.03 1.90
N LEU A 305 18.66 16.92 2.45
CA LEU A 305 18.16 16.36 3.72
C LEU A 305 18.51 17.23 4.94
N GLU A 306 19.67 17.92 4.93
CA GLU A 306 20.03 18.87 5.97
C GLU A 306 19.06 20.07 5.98
N GLU A 307 18.76 20.65 4.82
CA GLU A 307 17.74 21.70 4.70
C GLU A 307 16.36 21.21 5.12
N LEU A 308 15.95 20.01 4.69
CA LEU A 308 14.69 19.43 5.11
C LEU A 308 14.61 19.29 6.63
N ALA A 309 15.66 18.78 7.26
CA ALA A 309 15.73 18.60 8.73
C ALA A 309 15.59 19.94 9.46
N PHE A 310 16.16 21.04 8.94
CA PHE A 310 16.05 22.36 9.52
C PHE A 310 14.60 22.89 9.54
N PHE A 311 13.83 22.65 8.48
CA PHE A 311 12.43 23.08 8.37
C PHE A 311 11.42 22.10 8.94
N SER A 312 11.85 20.90 9.31
CA SER A 312 11.01 19.81 9.82
C SER A 312 11.09 19.72 11.35
N VAL A 313 10.00 19.28 11.97
CA VAL A 313 9.99 18.94 13.42
C VAL A 313 10.31 17.47 13.64
N HIS A 314 10.25 16.66 12.60
CA HIS A 314 10.59 15.23 12.60
C HIS A 314 11.03 14.82 11.20
N LEU A 315 12.10 14.03 11.13
CA LEU A 315 12.58 13.37 9.93
C LEU A 315 13.03 11.96 10.32
N LYS A 316 12.45 10.93 9.66
CA LYS A 316 12.82 9.52 9.85
C LYS A 316 13.11 8.91 8.49
N MET A 317 14.35 8.45 8.28
CA MET A 317 14.67 7.61 7.13
C MET A 317 14.03 6.24 7.32
N LEU A 318 13.32 5.76 6.30
CA LEU A 318 12.70 4.43 6.29
C LEU A 318 13.57 3.42 5.56
N GLY A 319 14.39 3.86 4.60
CA GLY A 319 15.35 3.04 3.90
C GLY A 319 16.03 3.74 2.75
N THR A 320 17.17 3.19 2.35
CA THR A 320 17.87 3.52 1.10
C THR A 320 18.22 2.21 0.42
N TYR A 321 17.80 2.04 -0.82
CA TYR A 321 17.84 0.76 -1.52
C TYR A 321 18.05 0.96 -3.03
N PRO A 322 18.55 -0.07 -3.75
CA PRO A 322 18.69 -0.02 -5.20
C PRO A 322 17.35 0.23 -5.89
N ALA A 323 17.34 1.16 -6.82
CA ALA A 323 16.17 1.39 -7.67
C ALA A 323 15.90 0.16 -8.54
N SER A 324 14.63 -0.25 -8.61
CA SER A 324 14.23 -1.33 -9.51
C SER A 324 14.55 -0.98 -10.97
N PRO A 325 15.02 -1.92 -11.79
CA PRO A 325 15.22 -1.72 -13.23
C PRO A 325 13.94 -1.27 -13.96
N TYR A 326 12.78 -1.62 -13.45
CA TYR A 326 11.47 -1.20 -13.98
C TYR A 326 11.33 0.33 -14.04
N ARG A 327 11.92 1.06 -13.09
CA ARG A 327 11.90 2.54 -13.09
C ARG A 327 12.53 3.15 -14.34
N ALA A 328 13.55 2.50 -14.89
CA ALA A 328 14.19 2.97 -16.14
C ALA A 328 13.30 2.76 -17.37
N GLN A 329 12.39 1.76 -17.32
CA GLN A 329 11.46 1.47 -18.43
C GLN A 329 10.30 2.47 -18.48
N ILE A 330 9.81 2.92 -17.30
CA ILE A 330 8.71 3.88 -17.18
C ILE A 330 9.18 5.34 -17.05
N ALA A 331 10.50 5.56 -16.97
CA ALA A 331 11.03 6.92 -16.87
C ALA A 331 10.70 7.73 -18.13
N GLU A 332 10.18 8.95 -17.93
CA GLU A 332 10.05 9.88 -19.03
C GLU A 332 11.39 10.09 -19.73
N PRO A 333 11.41 10.24 -21.07
CA PRO A 333 12.61 10.56 -21.80
C PRO A 333 13.31 11.77 -21.19
N ALA A 334 14.64 11.76 -21.15
CA ALA A 334 15.45 12.82 -20.53
C ALA A 334 15.12 14.23 -21.07
N GLU A 335 14.60 14.31 -22.30
CA GLU A 335 14.15 15.54 -22.93
C GLU A 335 12.94 16.18 -22.23
N ASN A 336 12.05 15.39 -21.63
CA ASN A 336 10.88 15.88 -20.90
C ASN A 336 11.21 16.26 -19.47
N ARG A 337 12.35 15.80 -18.91
CA ARG A 337 12.81 16.14 -17.57
C ARG A 337 13.41 17.54 -17.44
N GLN A 338 13.69 18.22 -18.56
CA GLN A 338 14.17 19.60 -18.57
C GLN A 338 12.97 20.56 -18.62
N LEU A 339 12.89 21.45 -17.64
CA LEU A 339 11.96 22.60 -17.66
C LEU A 339 12.38 23.51 -18.83
N ARG A 340 11.83 23.28 -20.01
CA ARG A 340 11.92 24.24 -21.12
C ARG A 340 10.78 25.22 -20.97
N PRO A 341 11.01 26.54 -20.91
CA PRO A 341 9.93 27.51 -21.03
C PRO A 341 9.24 27.27 -22.38
N THR A 342 7.99 26.80 -22.33
CA THR A 342 7.17 26.79 -23.55
C THR A 342 6.76 28.22 -23.85
N HIS A 343 7.63 28.97 -24.53
CA HIS A 343 7.21 30.14 -25.26
C HIS A 343 6.41 29.65 -26.48
N GLN A 344 5.16 29.34 -26.29
CA GLN A 344 4.19 29.42 -27.36
C GLN A 344 3.97 30.92 -27.58
N GLY A 345 4.70 31.47 -28.58
CA GLY A 345 4.39 32.78 -29.10
C GLY A 345 2.95 32.77 -29.59
N ASN A 346 2.08 33.50 -28.89
CA ASN A 346 0.85 33.95 -29.49
C ASN A 346 1.27 34.89 -30.61
N GLU A 347 1.31 34.40 -31.85
CA GLU A 347 1.18 35.27 -33.01
C GLU A 347 -0.26 35.81 -33.00
N VAL A 348 -0.36 37.11 -32.78
CA VAL A 348 -1.55 37.95 -32.94
C VAL A 348 -1.84 38.14 -34.43
#